data_92ca81adb3645750a3dd3ca067c4e8bd
#
_entry.id   92ca81adb3645750a3dd3ca067c4e8bd
#
_cell.length_a   1.000
_cell.length_b   1.000
_cell.length_c   1.000
_cell.angle_alpha   90.00
_cell.angle_beta   90.00
_cell.angle_gamma   90.00
#
_symmetry.space_group_name_H-M   'P 1'
#
loop_
_entity.id
_entity.type
_entity.pdbx_description
1 polymer ?
#
loop_
_entity_poly.entity_id
_entity_poly.type
_entity_poly.pdbx_seq_one_letter_code
_entity_poly.pdbx_strand_id
1 'polypeptide(L)'
;GDDIKGQVGATIVHRTLARLCNDRGTKIEKTYQINVGGNTDFLNMKEQERLVSKRISKTESVQSQLDERLDDDQIYVGPSDFIPFLGNTKLMFMRIEGRQWANIPYNMEVRLEVDDKANSAGIVIDAIRLAKIAKDMGIGGPIIPASAYLMKHPIKQMSDTEAKSACEKFVAGED
;
A
#
# COMPACT_ATOMS: atom_id res chain seq x y z
N GLY A 1 -7.28 9.19 -5.49
CA GLY A 1 -6.82 7.85 -5.13
C GLY A 1 -7.91 6.83 -5.42
N ASP A 2 -7.52 5.61 -5.64
CA ASP A 2 -8.44 4.59 -6.11
C ASP A 2 -8.71 3.48 -5.07
N ASP A 3 -7.73 3.07 -4.30
CA ASP A 3 -7.86 1.97 -3.35
C ASP A 3 -7.25 2.37 -2.00
N ILE A 4 -7.95 2.09 -0.92
CA ILE A 4 -7.54 2.51 0.41
C ILE A 4 -6.45 1.59 0.97
N LYS A 5 -5.48 2.17 1.68
CA LYS A 5 -4.48 1.41 2.45
C LYS A 5 -5.13 0.88 3.72
N GLY A 6 -4.69 -0.27 4.23
CA GLY A 6 -5.04 -0.70 5.60
C GLY A 6 -4.12 -0.04 6.64
N GLN A 7 -4.47 -0.12 7.92
CA GLN A 7 -3.61 0.40 9.01
C GLN A 7 -2.27 -0.33 9.05
N VAL A 8 -2.30 -1.65 9.11
CA VAL A 8 -1.14 -2.55 8.97
C VAL A 8 -1.44 -3.51 7.83
N GLY A 9 -1.57 -2.96 6.64
CA GLY A 9 -1.93 -3.73 5.46
C GLY A 9 -0.71 -4.22 4.69
N ALA A 10 -0.94 -5.21 3.83
CA ALA A 10 0.09 -5.79 2.99
C ALA A 10 0.85 -4.73 2.16
N THR A 11 0.13 -3.77 1.59
CA THR A 11 0.74 -2.69 0.79
C THR A 11 1.60 -1.75 1.65
N ILE A 12 1.14 -1.39 2.85
CA ILE A 12 1.92 -0.54 3.78
C ILE A 12 3.20 -1.25 4.20
N VAL A 13 3.12 -2.51 4.61
CA VAL A 13 4.31 -3.28 5.02
C VAL A 13 5.30 -3.38 3.86
N HIS A 14 4.82 -3.72 2.65
CA HIS A 14 5.69 -3.88 1.49
C HIS A 14 6.38 -2.57 1.11
N ARG A 15 5.63 -1.48 0.96
CA ARG A 15 6.21 -0.17 0.59
C ARG A 15 7.15 0.38 1.66
N THR A 16 6.84 0.17 2.95
CA THR A 16 7.71 0.60 4.05
C THR A 16 9.03 -0.15 4.06
N LEU A 17 9.01 -1.47 3.84
CA LEU A 17 10.23 -2.26 3.78
C LEU A 17 11.04 -1.98 2.50
N ALA A 18 10.38 -1.74 1.36
CA ALA A 18 11.05 -1.28 0.16
C ALA A 18 11.75 0.06 0.39
N ARG A 19 11.08 1.01 1.03
CA ARG A 19 11.66 2.30 1.40
C ARG A 19 12.81 2.14 2.40
N LEU A 20 12.67 1.30 3.41
CA LEU A 20 13.75 0.99 4.36
C LEU A 20 15.00 0.49 3.65
N CYS A 21 14.85 -0.47 2.74
CA CYS A 21 15.97 -1.01 1.96
C CYS A 21 16.67 0.10 1.15
N ASN A 22 15.89 0.93 0.48
CA ASN A 22 16.38 2.06 -0.30
C ASN A 22 17.13 3.08 0.59
N ASP A 23 16.53 3.52 1.70
CA ASP A 23 17.13 4.47 2.64
C ASP A 23 18.40 3.94 3.33
N ARG A 24 18.56 2.62 3.41
CA ARG A 24 19.77 1.96 3.92
C ARG A 24 20.82 1.68 2.85
N GLY A 25 20.59 2.12 1.61
CA GLY A 25 21.53 1.99 0.51
C GLY A 25 21.67 0.56 -0.01
N THR A 26 20.66 -0.29 0.18
CA THR A 26 20.63 -1.61 -0.46
C THR A 26 19.84 -1.54 -1.77
N LYS A 27 20.24 -2.33 -2.75
CA LYS A 27 19.51 -2.41 -4.02
C LYS A 27 18.54 -3.57 -3.97
N ILE A 28 17.27 -3.29 -4.21
CA ILE A 28 16.25 -4.34 -4.44
C ILE A 28 16.35 -4.75 -5.91
N GLU A 29 16.41 -6.05 -6.17
CA GLU A 29 16.46 -6.63 -7.52
C GLU A 29 15.13 -7.26 -7.90
N LYS A 30 14.46 -7.89 -6.94
CA LYS A 30 13.18 -8.58 -7.16
C LYS A 30 12.31 -8.49 -5.92
N THR A 31 11.01 -8.44 -6.14
CA THR A 31 10.08 -8.56 -5.02
C THR A 31 8.74 -9.12 -5.48
N TYR A 32 8.11 -9.89 -4.60
CA TYR A 32 6.73 -10.27 -4.81
C TYR A 32 5.92 -10.13 -3.52
N GLN A 33 4.63 -9.97 -3.70
CA GLN A 33 3.63 -10.03 -2.65
C GLN A 33 2.42 -10.80 -3.16
N ILE A 34 2.03 -11.83 -2.43
CA ILE A 34 0.80 -12.59 -2.69
C ILE A 34 -0.11 -12.51 -1.48
N ASN A 35 -1.41 -12.50 -1.71
CA ASN A 35 -2.41 -12.39 -0.67
C ASN A 35 -3.46 -13.48 -0.83
N VAL A 36 -3.92 -14.02 0.29
CA VAL A 36 -5.02 -14.97 0.34
C VAL A 36 -6.04 -14.48 1.35
N GLY A 37 -7.31 -14.54 1.04
CA GLY A 37 -8.36 -14.10 1.94
C GLY A 37 -9.69 -14.79 1.70
N GLY A 38 -10.62 -14.66 2.64
CA GLY A 38 -11.91 -15.33 2.58
C GLY A 38 -13.12 -14.39 2.55
N ASN A 39 -12.90 -13.08 2.46
CA ASN A 39 -14.00 -12.12 2.41
C ASN A 39 -14.49 -11.86 0.97
N THR A 40 -15.57 -11.10 0.85
CA THR A 40 -16.20 -10.77 -0.43
C THR A 40 -15.29 -10.01 -1.38
N ASP A 41 -14.32 -9.22 -0.89
CA ASP A 41 -13.36 -8.52 -1.74
C ASP A 41 -12.48 -9.51 -2.51
N PHE A 42 -12.02 -10.57 -1.84
CA PHE A 42 -11.27 -11.66 -2.51
C PHE A 42 -12.13 -12.47 -3.47
N LEU A 43 -13.39 -12.70 -3.14
CA LEU A 43 -14.32 -13.38 -4.04
C LEU A 43 -14.56 -12.55 -5.32
N ASN A 44 -14.78 -11.26 -5.18
CA ASN A 44 -15.02 -10.33 -6.30
C ASN A 44 -13.78 -10.14 -7.19
N MET A 45 -12.59 -10.42 -6.69
CA MET A 45 -11.35 -10.35 -7.47
C MET A 45 -11.17 -11.46 -8.49
N LYS A 46 -12.09 -12.45 -8.55
CA LYS A 46 -12.14 -13.44 -9.65
C LYS A 46 -12.57 -12.82 -10.99
N GLU A 47 -13.13 -11.61 -10.99
CA GLU A 47 -13.45 -10.87 -12.21
C GLU A 47 -12.19 -10.18 -12.77
N GLN A 48 -11.78 -10.55 -13.98
CA GLN A 48 -10.49 -10.15 -14.59
C GLN A 48 -10.27 -8.64 -14.70
N GLU A 49 -11.31 -7.86 -14.99
CA GLU A 49 -11.17 -6.39 -15.14
C GLU A 49 -10.78 -5.70 -13.83
N ARG A 50 -11.27 -6.17 -12.70
CA ARG A 50 -10.92 -5.64 -11.37
C ARG A 50 -9.51 -6.03 -10.94
N LEU A 51 -9.01 -7.18 -11.41
CA LEU A 51 -7.65 -7.64 -11.14
C LEU A 51 -6.60 -6.67 -11.71
N VAL A 52 -6.80 -6.17 -12.93
CA VAL A 52 -5.82 -5.30 -13.61
C VAL A 52 -5.67 -3.98 -12.85
N SER A 53 -6.77 -3.29 -12.53
CA SER A 53 -6.73 -2.00 -11.82
C SER A 53 -6.10 -2.14 -10.42
N LYS A 54 -6.49 -3.16 -9.65
CA LYS A 54 -5.92 -3.41 -8.33
C LYS A 54 -4.45 -3.81 -8.36
N ARG A 55 -4.02 -4.51 -9.41
CA ARG A 55 -2.60 -4.86 -9.60
C ARG A 55 -1.76 -3.62 -9.87
N ILE A 56 -2.23 -2.74 -10.74
CA ILE A 56 -1.55 -1.48 -11.07
C ILE A 56 -1.38 -0.63 -9.82
N SER A 57 -2.46 -0.35 -9.08
CA SER A 57 -2.39 0.52 -7.91
C SER A 57 -1.48 -0.03 -6.80
N LYS A 58 -1.47 -1.33 -6.57
CA LYS A 58 -0.60 -1.95 -5.58
C LYS A 58 0.87 -1.94 -6.02
N THR A 59 1.15 -2.23 -7.28
CA THR A 59 2.50 -2.20 -7.84
C THR A 59 3.06 -0.79 -7.78
N GLU A 60 2.32 0.22 -8.21
CA GLU A 60 2.75 1.63 -8.14
C GLU A 60 2.99 2.10 -6.70
N SER A 61 2.21 1.61 -5.74
CA SER A 61 2.44 1.93 -4.33
C SER A 61 3.81 1.47 -3.82
N VAL A 62 4.34 0.37 -4.31
CA VAL A 62 5.68 -0.15 -3.97
C VAL A 62 6.76 0.52 -4.81
N GLN A 63 6.57 0.57 -6.13
CA GLN A 63 7.51 1.18 -7.08
C GLN A 63 7.84 2.63 -6.72
N SER A 64 6.85 3.37 -6.21
CA SER A 64 7.03 4.78 -5.81
C SER A 64 7.96 4.98 -4.61
N GLN A 65 8.36 3.92 -3.92
CA GLN A 65 9.28 3.96 -2.79
C GLN A 65 10.73 3.64 -3.17
N LEU A 66 10.97 3.30 -4.43
CA LEU A 66 12.28 2.96 -4.97
C LEU A 66 12.86 4.15 -5.74
N ASP A 67 14.15 4.41 -5.60
CA ASP A 67 14.85 5.43 -6.40
C ASP A 67 14.93 5.01 -7.88
N GLU A 68 15.11 3.70 -8.13
CA GLU A 68 15.07 3.10 -9.46
C GLU A 68 13.89 2.11 -9.53
N ARG A 69 13.03 2.27 -10.53
CA ARG A 69 11.93 1.33 -10.75
C ARG A 69 12.46 -0.03 -11.16
N LEU A 70 11.82 -1.08 -10.65
CA LEU A 70 12.04 -2.45 -11.11
C LEU A 70 11.34 -2.67 -12.45
N ASP A 71 11.92 -3.52 -13.29
CA ASP A 71 11.25 -4.00 -14.49
C ASP A 71 10.00 -4.82 -14.13
N ASP A 72 9.03 -4.86 -15.03
CA ASP A 72 7.72 -5.47 -14.78
C ASP A 72 7.78 -6.97 -14.45
N ASP A 73 8.82 -7.67 -14.88
CA ASP A 73 9.07 -9.08 -14.59
C ASP A 73 9.82 -9.30 -13.26
N GLN A 74 10.31 -8.22 -12.63
CA GLN A 74 11.01 -8.26 -11.36
C GLN A 74 10.11 -7.87 -10.16
N ILE A 75 8.90 -7.42 -10.41
CA ILE A 75 7.94 -7.07 -9.37
C ILE A 75 6.58 -7.72 -9.60
N TYR A 76 6.09 -8.42 -8.58
CA TYR A 76 4.74 -8.96 -8.60
C TYR A 76 3.99 -8.58 -7.32
N VAL A 77 2.96 -7.74 -7.44
CA VAL A 77 2.08 -7.41 -6.32
C VAL A 77 0.65 -7.75 -6.74
N GLY A 78 0.21 -8.92 -6.33
CA GLY A 78 -1.07 -9.45 -6.78
C GLY A 78 -2.10 -9.59 -5.68
N PRO A 79 -3.40 -9.48 -6.04
CA PRO A 79 -4.39 -10.28 -5.39
C PRO A 79 -4.09 -11.74 -5.72
N SER A 80 -4.38 -12.61 -4.78
CA SER A 80 -4.19 -14.01 -4.96
C SER A 80 -5.52 -14.73 -4.84
N ASP A 81 -5.61 -15.78 -4.09
CA ASP A 81 -6.73 -16.69 -4.14
C ASP A 81 -7.76 -16.43 -3.04
N PHE A 82 -8.95 -16.95 -3.26
CA PHE A 82 -10.07 -16.90 -2.34
C PHE A 82 -10.22 -18.25 -1.64
N ILE A 83 -10.14 -18.25 -0.30
CA ILE A 83 -10.36 -19.41 0.55
C ILE A 83 -11.52 -19.12 1.50
N PRO A 84 -12.71 -19.66 1.27
CA PRO A 84 -13.93 -19.29 1.99
C PRO A 84 -13.84 -19.40 3.53
N PHE A 85 -13.17 -20.44 4.04
CA PHE A 85 -13.08 -20.67 5.49
C PHE A 85 -12.16 -19.68 6.23
N LEU A 86 -11.38 -18.86 5.51
CA LEU A 86 -10.61 -17.77 6.13
C LEU A 86 -11.52 -16.62 6.61
N GLY A 87 -12.75 -16.51 6.08
CA GLY A 87 -13.65 -15.44 6.48
C GLY A 87 -13.01 -14.05 6.29
N ASN A 88 -12.90 -13.26 7.35
CA ASN A 88 -12.27 -11.95 7.29
C ASN A 88 -10.74 -11.96 7.40
N THR A 89 -10.15 -13.12 7.67
CA THR A 89 -8.69 -13.24 7.75
C THR A 89 -8.07 -13.08 6.37
N LYS A 90 -7.05 -12.24 6.32
CA LYS A 90 -6.18 -12.05 5.18
C LYS A 90 -4.77 -12.44 5.54
N LEU A 91 -4.19 -13.29 4.72
CA LEU A 91 -2.80 -13.69 4.77
C LEU A 91 -2.04 -12.99 3.65
N MET A 92 -0.87 -12.49 3.97
CA MET A 92 0.07 -11.95 3.01
C MET A 92 1.41 -12.65 3.15
N PHE A 93 1.99 -13.01 2.03
CA PHE A 93 3.36 -13.50 1.92
C PHE A 93 4.12 -12.59 0.98
N MET A 94 5.27 -12.11 1.43
CA MET A 94 6.11 -11.20 0.68
C MET A 94 7.55 -11.64 0.76
N ARG A 95 8.26 -11.46 -0.35
CA ARG A 95 9.71 -11.64 -0.43
C ARG A 95 10.35 -10.45 -1.15
N ILE A 96 11.44 -9.98 -0.61
CA ILE A 96 12.34 -9.00 -1.22
C ILE A 96 13.69 -9.68 -1.40
N GLU A 97 14.26 -9.60 -2.59
CA GLU A 97 15.60 -10.04 -2.92
C GLU A 97 16.42 -8.85 -3.40
N GLY A 98 17.66 -8.76 -2.94
CA GLY A 98 18.49 -7.62 -3.28
C GLY A 98 19.96 -7.81 -2.97
N ARG A 99 20.69 -6.70 -3.10
CA ARG A 99 22.14 -6.63 -2.86
C ARG A 99 22.43 -5.59 -1.78
N GLN A 100 23.32 -5.96 -0.89
CA GLN A 100 23.89 -5.08 0.12
C GLN A 100 25.35 -4.77 -0.20
N TRP A 101 26.09 -4.18 0.74
CA TRP A 101 27.49 -3.85 0.59
C TRP A 101 28.30 -4.99 -0.06
N ALA A 102 29.27 -4.63 -0.91
CA ALA A 102 30.09 -5.56 -1.68
C ALA A 102 29.30 -6.50 -2.60
N ASN A 103 28.11 -6.08 -3.04
CA ASN A 103 27.25 -6.85 -3.91
C ASN A 103 26.82 -8.22 -3.34
N ILE A 104 26.83 -8.34 -2.01
CA ILE A 104 26.41 -9.57 -1.34
C ILE A 104 24.89 -9.70 -1.36
N PRO A 105 24.34 -10.83 -1.80
CA PRO A 105 22.88 -11.00 -1.85
C PRO A 105 22.26 -11.06 -0.46
N TYR A 106 21.02 -10.57 -0.36
CA TYR A 106 20.15 -10.79 0.79
C TYR A 106 18.74 -11.10 0.33
N ASN A 107 17.98 -11.74 1.18
CA ASN A 107 16.54 -11.88 1.02
C ASN A 107 15.82 -11.61 2.35
N MET A 108 14.59 -11.15 2.24
CA MET A 108 13.70 -10.92 3.37
C MET A 108 12.35 -11.55 3.05
N GLU A 109 11.84 -12.31 3.99
CA GLU A 109 10.49 -12.89 3.90
C GLU A 109 9.63 -12.37 5.03
N VAL A 110 8.38 -12.01 4.69
CA VAL A 110 7.40 -11.51 5.66
C VAL A 110 6.09 -12.25 5.45
N ARG A 111 5.56 -12.80 6.54
CA ARG A 111 4.18 -13.27 6.62
C ARG A 111 3.38 -12.33 7.53
N LEU A 112 2.28 -11.84 7.01
CA LEU A 112 1.34 -11.02 7.77
C LEU A 112 -0.03 -11.68 7.79
N GLU A 113 -0.67 -11.66 8.96
CA GLU A 113 -2.06 -12.11 9.14
C GLU A 113 -2.85 -11.01 9.83
N VAL A 114 -3.96 -10.59 9.24
CA VAL A 114 -4.81 -9.52 9.77
C VAL A 114 -6.29 -9.83 9.56
N ASP A 115 -7.15 -9.26 10.40
CA ASP A 115 -8.56 -9.09 10.05
C ASP A 115 -8.68 -7.95 9.05
N ASP A 116 -9.03 -8.25 7.81
CA ASP A 116 -9.03 -7.29 6.69
C ASP A 116 -10.08 -6.19 6.86
N LYS A 117 -11.21 -6.48 7.51
CA LYS A 117 -12.26 -5.49 7.78
C LYS A 117 -11.82 -4.52 8.88
N ALA A 118 -11.33 -5.03 10.00
CA ALA A 118 -10.84 -4.20 11.09
C ALA A 118 -9.65 -3.33 10.63
N ASN A 119 -8.75 -3.92 9.85
CA ASN A 119 -7.57 -3.25 9.31
C ASN A 119 -7.90 -2.08 8.35
N SER A 120 -8.99 -2.18 7.61
CA SER A 120 -9.45 -1.10 6.72
C SER A 120 -10.38 -0.10 7.41
N ALA A 121 -11.15 -0.52 8.40
CA ALA A 121 -12.17 0.31 9.05
C ALA A 121 -11.60 1.60 9.65
N GLY A 122 -10.47 1.52 10.37
CA GLY A 122 -9.82 2.69 10.95
C GLY A 122 -9.42 3.74 9.91
N ILE A 123 -8.88 3.29 8.78
CA ILE A 123 -8.50 4.19 7.68
C ILE A 123 -9.72 4.80 6.99
N VAL A 124 -10.82 4.04 6.84
CA VAL A 124 -12.08 4.57 6.30
C VAL A 124 -12.65 5.67 7.20
N ILE A 125 -12.60 5.48 8.52
CA ILE A 125 -13.03 6.50 9.49
C ILE A 125 -12.19 7.77 9.34
N ASP A 126 -10.88 7.66 9.24
CA ASP A 126 -10.01 8.82 9.04
C ASP A 126 -10.26 9.50 7.70
N ALA A 127 -10.52 8.75 6.63
CA ALA A 127 -10.89 9.30 5.33
C ALA A 127 -12.18 10.15 5.42
N ILE A 128 -13.20 9.64 6.13
CA ILE A 128 -14.46 10.36 6.34
C ILE A 128 -14.22 11.64 7.16
N ARG A 129 -13.41 11.57 8.22
CA ARG A 129 -13.07 12.72 9.07
C ARG A 129 -12.33 13.79 8.29
N LEU A 130 -11.33 13.42 7.49
CA LEU A 130 -10.58 14.35 6.64
C LEU A 130 -11.45 14.97 5.55
N ALA A 131 -12.36 14.21 4.95
CA ALA A 131 -13.34 14.72 4.00
C ALA A 131 -14.30 15.73 4.67
N LYS A 132 -14.71 15.49 5.92
CA LYS A 132 -15.53 16.41 6.69
C LYS A 132 -14.79 17.71 7.00
N ILE A 133 -13.53 17.64 7.41
CA ILE A 133 -12.66 18.80 7.66
C ILE A 133 -12.54 19.63 6.38
N ALA A 134 -12.21 19.01 5.24
CA ALA A 134 -12.12 19.70 3.96
C ALA A 134 -13.44 20.43 3.60
N LYS A 135 -14.56 19.75 3.79
CA LYS A 135 -15.89 20.32 3.55
C LYS A 135 -16.15 21.54 4.44
N ASP A 136 -15.80 21.47 5.73
CA ASP A 136 -15.99 22.58 6.67
C ASP A 136 -15.08 23.77 6.35
N MET A 137 -13.90 23.51 5.80
CA MET A 137 -12.96 24.54 5.29
C MET A 137 -13.34 25.08 3.91
N GLY A 138 -14.39 24.56 3.27
CA GLY A 138 -14.80 24.97 1.91
C GLY A 138 -13.85 24.47 0.80
N ILE A 139 -13.01 23.50 1.09
CA ILE A 139 -12.05 22.94 0.13
C ILE A 139 -12.75 21.88 -0.73
N GLY A 140 -12.78 22.11 -2.05
CA GLY A 140 -13.29 21.18 -3.05
C GLY A 140 -12.18 20.50 -3.84
N GLY A 141 -12.54 19.41 -4.54
CA GLY A 141 -11.59 18.65 -5.34
C GLY A 141 -10.75 17.65 -4.54
N PRO A 142 -9.62 17.18 -5.10
CA PRO A 142 -8.79 16.18 -4.44
C PRO A 142 -7.98 16.79 -3.29
N ILE A 143 -8.10 16.18 -2.11
CA ILE A 143 -7.32 16.53 -0.93
C ILE A 143 -5.99 15.77 -1.03
N ILE A 144 -4.95 16.43 -1.53
CA ILE A 144 -3.66 15.80 -1.83
C ILE A 144 -3.03 15.14 -0.59
N PRO A 145 -2.90 15.79 0.59
CA PRO A 145 -2.33 15.16 1.78
C PRO A 145 -3.08 13.90 2.20
N ALA A 146 -4.40 13.98 2.33
CA ALA A 146 -5.23 12.84 2.71
C ALA A 146 -5.14 11.71 1.69
N SER A 147 -5.17 12.02 0.39
CA SER A 147 -5.03 11.05 -0.67
C SER A 147 -3.68 10.34 -0.65
N ALA A 148 -2.58 11.08 -0.47
CA ALA A 148 -1.23 10.50 -0.37
C ALA A 148 -1.09 9.58 0.85
N TYR A 149 -1.69 9.95 1.98
CA TYR A 149 -1.60 9.16 3.21
C TYR A 149 -2.49 7.91 3.18
N LEU A 150 -3.72 8.02 2.67
CA LEU A 150 -4.72 6.98 2.80
C LEU A 150 -4.85 6.05 1.58
N MET A 151 -4.47 6.50 0.38
CA MET A 151 -4.74 5.78 -0.87
C MET A 151 -3.48 5.10 -1.42
N LYS A 152 -3.65 3.96 -2.10
CA LYS A 152 -2.54 3.20 -2.71
C LYS A 152 -1.98 3.89 -3.96
N HIS A 153 -2.86 4.47 -4.76
CA HIS A 153 -2.51 5.20 -5.98
C HIS A 153 -3.09 6.61 -5.96
N PRO A 154 -2.53 7.51 -5.14
CA PRO A 154 -2.96 8.91 -5.07
C PRO A 154 -2.47 9.69 -6.30
N ILE A 155 -3.04 10.88 -6.51
CA ILE A 155 -2.59 11.81 -7.57
C ILE A 155 -1.12 12.19 -7.40
N LYS A 156 -0.66 12.35 -6.15
CA LYS A 156 0.74 12.60 -5.83
C LYS A 156 1.21 11.54 -4.83
N GLN A 157 2.18 10.73 -5.24
CA GLN A 157 2.86 9.80 -4.36
C GLN A 157 3.83 10.55 -3.43
N MET A 158 3.88 10.11 -2.19
CA MET A 158 4.80 10.60 -1.15
C MET A 158 5.30 9.40 -0.35
N SER A 159 6.42 9.56 0.37
CA SER A 159 6.74 8.60 1.44
C SER A 159 5.67 8.66 2.52
N ASP A 160 5.52 7.59 3.31
CA ASP A 160 4.48 7.56 4.35
C ASP A 160 4.72 8.61 5.44
N THR A 161 5.99 8.96 5.71
CA THR A 161 6.37 10.02 6.65
C THR A 161 5.98 11.41 6.13
N GLU A 162 6.27 11.70 4.87
CA GLU A 162 5.89 12.97 4.25
C GLU A 162 4.37 13.11 4.16
N ALA A 163 3.68 12.04 3.73
CA ALA A 163 2.22 12.04 3.63
C ALA A 163 1.54 12.24 4.98
N LYS A 164 2.07 11.61 6.05
CA LYS A 164 1.59 11.81 7.41
C LYS A 164 1.76 13.26 7.86
N SER A 165 2.96 13.81 7.71
CA SER A 165 3.24 15.20 8.08
C SER A 165 2.37 16.20 7.33
N ALA A 166 2.19 16.00 6.01
CA ALA A 166 1.32 16.84 5.20
C ALA A 166 -0.16 16.73 5.65
N CYS A 167 -0.60 15.54 6.04
CA CYS A 167 -1.95 15.31 6.54
C CYS A 167 -2.17 16.00 7.91
N GLU A 168 -1.18 15.97 8.80
CA GLU A 168 -1.21 16.65 10.10
C GLU A 168 -1.29 18.17 9.92
N LYS A 169 -0.51 18.75 9.02
CA LYS A 169 -0.59 20.18 8.66
C LYS A 169 -1.96 20.55 8.11
N PHE A 170 -2.49 19.75 7.19
CA PHE A 170 -3.83 19.96 6.65
C PHE A 170 -4.90 19.99 7.75
N VAL A 171 -4.84 19.07 8.72
CA VAL A 171 -5.77 19.04 9.88
C VAL A 171 -5.60 20.27 10.77
N ALA A 172 -4.37 20.76 10.94
CA ALA A 172 -4.09 21.97 11.70
C ALA A 172 -4.48 23.28 10.98
N GLY A 173 -4.83 23.22 9.69
CA GLY A 173 -5.10 24.39 8.86
C GLY A 173 -3.82 25.16 8.48
N GLU A 174 -2.69 24.46 8.45
CA GLU A 174 -1.41 24.99 8.02
C GLU A 174 -1.16 24.68 6.55
N ASP A 175 -0.68 25.66 5.78
CA ASP A 175 -0.31 25.50 4.36
C ASP A 175 0.99 24.70 4.14
#